data_df90e111a641426bb0bca48ecfa0eb33
#
_entry.id   df90e111a641426bb0bca48ecfa0eb33
#
_cell.length_a   1.000
_cell.length_b   1.000
_cell.length_c   1.000
_cell.angle_alpha   90.00
_cell.angle_beta   90.00
_cell.angle_gamma   90.00
#
_symmetry.space_group_name_H-M   'P 1'
#
loop_
_entity.id
_entity.type
_entity.pdbx_description
1 polymer ?
#
loop_
_entity_poly.entity_id
_entity_poly.type
_entity_poly.pdbx_seq_one_letter_code
_entity_poly.pdbx_strand_id
1 'polypeptide(L)'
;GFQLAADEINAAGGVNGNKLVLVIEDEQGKKEEAINAFKKLIFQDKVLMLFGPTLSNSAQAADPIAQAAKTVVFGTSNTADGITSIGDHVFRNSVTEADVLPVTIATAVKKLGIKKVAVLYGNDDVFTKSGYDNFKKALEAQKVAVTTTETFAKGDVDFKAQLTAIKSAGADGVFVPGYYAEAALICKQAR
;
A
#
# COMPACT_ATOMS: atom_id res chain seq x y z
N GLY A 1 9.22 -15.64 4.52
CA GLY A 1 7.92 -16.13 5.00
C GLY A 1 7.41 -17.30 4.16
N PHE A 2 7.06 -17.10 2.89
CA PHE A 2 6.42 -18.13 2.05
C PHE A 2 7.26 -19.40 1.90
N GLN A 3 8.57 -19.30 1.67
CA GLN A 3 9.43 -20.48 1.55
C GLN A 3 9.42 -21.32 2.85
N LEU A 4 9.56 -20.67 4.00
CA LEU A 4 9.54 -21.36 5.30
C LEU A 4 8.19 -22.08 5.50
N ALA A 5 7.07 -21.39 5.23
CA ALA A 5 5.74 -22.00 5.37
C ALA A 5 5.56 -23.20 4.41
N ALA A 6 6.02 -23.09 3.16
CA ALA A 6 5.96 -24.19 2.21
C ALA A 6 6.82 -25.39 2.66
N ASP A 7 8.01 -25.12 3.19
CA ASP A 7 8.91 -26.16 3.70
C ASP A 7 8.28 -26.90 4.90
N GLU A 8 7.69 -26.16 5.85
CA GLU A 8 6.98 -26.73 7.01
C GLU A 8 5.76 -27.58 6.59
N ILE A 9 4.93 -27.05 5.68
CA ILE A 9 3.77 -27.78 5.16
C ILE A 9 4.20 -29.04 4.43
N ASN A 10 5.24 -28.95 3.60
CA ASN A 10 5.77 -30.09 2.85
C ASN A 10 6.40 -31.15 3.76
N ALA A 11 7.07 -30.73 4.83
CA ALA A 11 7.61 -31.64 5.84
C ALA A 11 6.51 -32.39 6.61
N ALA A 12 5.35 -31.73 6.80
CA ALA A 12 4.16 -32.34 7.41
C ALA A 12 3.34 -33.25 6.46
N GLY A 13 3.78 -33.44 5.22
CA GLY A 13 3.11 -34.31 4.23
C GLY A 13 2.39 -33.58 3.12
N GLY A 14 2.55 -32.26 3.05
CA GLY A 14 1.93 -31.42 2.01
C GLY A 14 0.43 -31.19 2.22
N VAL A 15 -0.23 -30.74 1.18
CA VAL A 15 -1.68 -30.51 1.16
C VAL A 15 -2.35 -31.69 0.44
N ASN A 16 -3.16 -32.44 1.17
CA ASN A 16 -3.79 -33.65 0.65
C ASN A 16 -2.77 -34.65 0.02
N GLY A 17 -1.58 -34.77 0.62
CA GLY A 17 -0.51 -35.63 0.13
C GLY A 17 0.32 -35.05 -1.03
N ASN A 18 0.01 -33.83 -1.48
CA ASN A 18 0.75 -33.16 -2.55
C ASN A 18 1.68 -32.09 -1.97
N LYS A 19 2.89 -32.02 -2.50
CA LYS A 19 3.86 -31.01 -2.14
C LYS A 19 3.48 -29.64 -2.74
N LEU A 20 3.63 -28.59 -1.95
CA LEU A 20 3.58 -27.23 -2.45
C LEU A 20 4.88 -26.86 -3.17
N VAL A 21 4.77 -26.32 -4.36
CA VAL A 21 5.89 -25.80 -5.14
C VAL A 21 5.66 -24.29 -5.32
N LEU A 22 6.62 -23.48 -4.90
CA LEU A 22 6.58 -22.04 -5.10
C LEU A 22 7.24 -21.69 -6.44
N VAL A 23 6.52 -20.94 -7.27
CA VAL A 23 7.06 -20.25 -8.45
C VAL A 23 7.12 -18.79 -8.09
N ILE A 24 8.31 -18.20 -8.09
CA ILE A 24 8.55 -16.85 -7.58
C ILE A 24 8.96 -15.93 -8.73
N GLU A 25 8.26 -14.80 -8.85
CA GLU A 25 8.58 -13.72 -9.77
C GLU A 25 8.78 -12.41 -9.00
N ASP A 26 9.70 -11.58 -9.47
CA ASP A 26 9.96 -10.25 -8.91
C ASP A 26 9.37 -9.17 -9.84
N GLU A 27 8.36 -8.45 -9.33
CA GLU A 27 7.69 -7.37 -10.06
C GLU A 27 8.37 -6.00 -9.86
N GLN A 28 9.47 -5.93 -9.12
CA GLN A 28 10.33 -4.74 -8.94
C GLN A 28 9.57 -3.48 -8.48
N GLY A 29 8.38 -3.60 -7.90
CA GLY A 29 7.52 -2.47 -7.57
C GLY A 29 7.01 -1.67 -8.78
N LYS A 30 6.92 -2.32 -9.96
CA LYS A 30 6.50 -1.70 -11.23
C LYS A 30 5.22 -2.35 -11.75
N LYS A 31 4.27 -1.52 -12.18
CA LYS A 31 2.97 -1.99 -12.70
C LYS A 31 3.12 -2.93 -13.90
N GLU A 32 3.99 -2.58 -14.83
CA GLU A 32 4.23 -3.34 -16.06
C GLU A 32 4.82 -4.70 -15.74
N GLU A 33 5.77 -4.77 -14.81
CA GLU A 33 6.38 -6.04 -14.40
C GLU A 33 5.39 -6.91 -13.59
N ALA A 34 4.53 -6.31 -12.78
CA ALA A 34 3.46 -7.03 -12.10
C ALA A 34 2.49 -7.67 -13.11
N ILE A 35 2.10 -6.94 -14.15
CA ILE A 35 1.27 -7.46 -15.25
C ILE A 35 1.97 -8.64 -15.94
N ASN A 36 3.26 -8.51 -16.25
CA ASN A 36 4.05 -9.55 -16.92
C ASN A 36 4.19 -10.79 -16.03
N ALA A 37 4.52 -10.61 -14.75
CA ALA A 37 4.63 -11.68 -13.78
C ALA A 37 3.30 -12.44 -13.62
N PHE A 38 2.18 -11.74 -13.49
CA PHE A 38 0.86 -12.37 -13.40
C PHE A 38 0.50 -13.17 -14.66
N LYS A 39 0.73 -12.61 -15.84
CA LYS A 39 0.50 -13.34 -17.11
C LYS A 39 1.35 -14.60 -17.19
N LYS A 40 2.64 -14.52 -16.81
CA LYS A 40 3.53 -15.68 -16.80
C LYS A 40 3.04 -16.75 -15.84
N LEU A 41 2.83 -16.40 -14.56
CA LEU A 41 2.39 -17.31 -13.54
C LEU A 41 1.06 -18.00 -13.88
N ILE A 42 0.09 -17.24 -14.39
CA ILE A 42 -1.25 -17.76 -14.70
C ILE A 42 -1.24 -18.60 -15.99
N PHE A 43 -0.70 -18.07 -17.10
CA PHE A 43 -0.90 -18.67 -18.43
C PHE A 43 0.23 -19.59 -18.87
N GLN A 44 1.46 -19.38 -18.37
CA GLN A 44 2.62 -20.22 -18.70
C GLN A 44 2.86 -21.27 -17.62
N ASP A 45 3.04 -20.84 -16.37
CA ASP A 45 3.34 -21.70 -15.23
C ASP A 45 2.09 -22.39 -14.67
N LYS A 46 0.89 -21.88 -14.97
CA LYS A 46 -0.43 -22.42 -14.60
C LYS A 46 -0.57 -22.65 -13.10
N VAL A 47 -0.13 -21.68 -12.31
CA VAL A 47 -0.23 -21.75 -10.85
C VAL A 47 -1.70 -21.81 -10.40
N LEU A 48 -1.97 -22.50 -9.30
CA LEU A 48 -3.32 -22.63 -8.76
C LEU A 48 -3.79 -21.35 -8.05
N MET A 49 -2.84 -20.59 -7.50
CA MET A 49 -3.11 -19.42 -6.67
C MET A 49 -1.91 -18.50 -6.71
N LEU A 50 -2.17 -17.20 -6.54
CA LEU A 50 -1.17 -16.15 -6.47
C LEU A 50 -1.10 -15.55 -5.06
N PHE A 51 0.10 -15.27 -4.58
CA PHE A 51 0.35 -14.47 -3.38
C PHE A 51 1.10 -13.20 -3.77
N GLY A 52 0.51 -12.07 -3.46
CA GLY A 52 0.98 -10.76 -3.90
C GLY A 52 -0.09 -10.05 -4.71
N PRO A 53 0.26 -8.96 -5.41
CA PRO A 53 1.49 -8.20 -5.25
C PRO A 53 1.53 -7.43 -3.91
N THR A 54 2.70 -6.93 -3.56
CA THR A 54 2.88 -6.16 -2.31
C THR A 54 2.25 -4.77 -2.41
N LEU A 55 2.47 -4.08 -3.52
CA LEU A 55 2.05 -2.69 -3.69
C LEU A 55 0.62 -2.59 -4.22
N SER A 56 -0.15 -1.61 -3.72
CA SER A 56 -1.51 -1.35 -4.19
C SER A 56 -1.57 -0.94 -5.67
N ASN A 57 -0.57 -0.21 -6.16
CA ASN A 57 -0.42 0.13 -7.57
C ASN A 57 -0.29 -1.11 -8.47
N SER A 58 0.54 -2.06 -8.04
CA SER A 58 0.74 -3.33 -8.74
C SER A 58 -0.53 -4.18 -8.69
N ALA A 59 -1.19 -4.25 -7.53
CA ALA A 59 -2.44 -4.99 -7.34
C ALA A 59 -3.54 -4.43 -8.26
N GLN A 60 -3.75 -3.12 -8.29
CA GLN A 60 -4.75 -2.50 -9.15
C GLN A 60 -4.51 -2.79 -10.64
N ALA A 61 -3.24 -2.93 -11.05
CA ALA A 61 -2.89 -3.21 -12.45
C ALA A 61 -2.96 -4.69 -12.81
N ALA A 62 -2.58 -5.60 -11.91
CA ALA A 62 -2.40 -7.01 -12.19
C ALA A 62 -3.57 -7.91 -11.72
N ASP A 63 -4.23 -7.58 -10.61
CA ASP A 63 -5.35 -8.38 -10.08
C ASP A 63 -6.53 -8.55 -11.06
N PRO A 64 -6.87 -7.57 -11.93
CA PRO A 64 -7.88 -7.79 -12.96
C PRO A 64 -7.55 -8.95 -13.91
N ILE A 65 -6.28 -9.28 -14.13
CA ILE A 65 -5.83 -10.40 -14.95
C ILE A 65 -6.17 -11.73 -14.26
N ALA A 66 -5.86 -11.81 -12.95
CA ALA A 66 -6.21 -12.98 -12.15
C ALA A 66 -7.73 -13.17 -12.05
N GLN A 67 -8.48 -12.08 -11.84
CA GLN A 67 -9.94 -12.10 -11.84
C GLN A 67 -10.50 -12.63 -13.15
N ALA A 68 -10.02 -12.12 -14.29
CA ALA A 68 -10.47 -12.57 -15.62
C ALA A 68 -10.13 -14.04 -15.90
N ALA A 69 -9.00 -14.51 -15.40
CA ALA A 69 -8.55 -15.90 -15.50
C ALA A 69 -9.20 -16.82 -14.46
N LYS A 70 -10.00 -16.30 -13.52
CA LYS A 70 -10.56 -17.03 -12.38
C LYS A 70 -9.48 -17.71 -11.51
N THR A 71 -8.32 -17.09 -11.42
CA THR A 71 -7.22 -17.53 -10.56
C THR A 71 -7.25 -16.72 -9.28
N VAL A 72 -7.30 -17.39 -8.13
CA VAL A 72 -7.33 -16.70 -6.84
C VAL A 72 -6.02 -15.94 -6.63
N VAL A 73 -6.13 -14.66 -6.28
CA VAL A 73 -5.02 -13.85 -5.82
C VAL A 73 -5.23 -13.40 -4.38
N PHE A 74 -4.17 -13.47 -3.59
CA PHE A 74 -4.18 -13.16 -2.18
C PHE A 74 -3.14 -12.08 -1.88
N GLY A 75 -3.59 -10.83 -1.81
CA GLY A 75 -2.75 -9.68 -1.49
C GLY A 75 -2.19 -9.78 -0.07
N THR A 76 -0.88 -9.59 0.07
CA THR A 76 -0.18 -9.80 1.34
C THR A 76 -0.04 -8.54 2.18
N SER A 77 0.09 -7.38 1.54
CA SER A 77 0.37 -6.11 2.22
C SER A 77 -0.16 -4.86 1.51
N ASN A 78 -0.82 -5.01 0.37
CA ASN A 78 -1.51 -3.87 -0.24
C ASN A 78 -2.70 -3.43 0.64
N THR A 79 -2.87 -2.13 0.87
CA THR A 79 -3.81 -1.58 1.86
C THR A 79 -4.83 -0.60 1.28
N ALA A 80 -4.63 -0.13 0.05
CA ALA A 80 -5.53 0.83 -0.57
C ALA A 80 -6.97 0.32 -0.68
N ASP A 81 -7.90 1.24 -0.65
CA ASP A 81 -9.31 0.95 -0.83
C ASP A 81 -9.59 0.41 -2.24
N GLY A 82 -10.61 -0.42 -2.35
CA GLY A 82 -11.10 -0.91 -3.64
C GLY A 82 -10.36 -2.10 -4.26
N ILE A 83 -9.23 -2.54 -3.71
CA ILE A 83 -8.48 -3.68 -4.28
C ILE A 83 -9.34 -4.96 -4.29
N THR A 84 -9.94 -5.32 -3.16
CA THR A 84 -10.80 -6.52 -3.10
C THR A 84 -12.16 -6.35 -3.80
N SER A 85 -12.50 -5.14 -4.23
CA SER A 85 -13.69 -4.87 -5.04
C SER A 85 -13.45 -5.13 -6.54
N ILE A 86 -12.23 -5.48 -6.95
CA ILE A 86 -11.90 -5.86 -8.34
C ILE A 86 -12.70 -7.11 -8.76
N GLY A 87 -12.90 -8.07 -7.83
CA GLY A 87 -13.71 -9.22 -8.10
C GLY A 87 -13.66 -10.30 -7.00
N ASP A 88 -14.40 -11.37 -7.23
CA ASP A 88 -14.60 -12.48 -6.29
C ASP A 88 -13.42 -13.48 -6.20
N HIS A 89 -12.39 -13.28 -7.01
CA HIS A 89 -11.13 -14.02 -6.94
C HIS A 89 -10.00 -13.20 -6.31
N VAL A 90 -10.29 -11.98 -5.84
CA VAL A 90 -9.29 -11.08 -5.26
C VAL A 90 -9.51 -10.94 -3.76
N PHE A 91 -8.54 -11.44 -2.99
CA PHE A 91 -8.55 -11.45 -1.53
C PHE A 91 -7.33 -10.71 -1.00
N ARG A 92 -7.35 -10.36 0.29
CA ARG A 92 -6.15 -9.84 0.96
C ARG A 92 -6.18 -10.13 2.47
N ASN A 93 -4.98 -10.16 3.07
CA ASN A 93 -4.79 -10.38 4.50
C ASN A 93 -4.45 -9.09 5.27
N SER A 94 -4.03 -8.03 4.57
CA SER A 94 -3.70 -6.75 5.21
C SER A 94 -4.96 -6.00 5.64
N VAL A 95 -4.88 -5.29 6.76
CA VAL A 95 -5.91 -4.37 7.21
C VAL A 95 -5.96 -3.17 6.28
N THR A 96 -7.16 -2.66 5.99
CA THR A 96 -7.33 -1.51 5.09
C THR A 96 -6.87 -0.20 5.72
N GLU A 97 -6.51 0.78 4.89
CA GLU A 97 -6.24 2.13 5.37
C GLU A 97 -7.48 2.76 6.01
N ALA A 98 -8.66 2.45 5.50
CA ALA A 98 -9.92 2.90 6.06
C ALA A 98 -10.14 2.43 7.51
N ASP A 99 -9.63 1.25 7.87
CA ASP A 99 -9.75 0.71 9.23
C ASP A 99 -8.63 1.21 10.16
N VAL A 100 -7.41 1.31 9.66
CA VAL A 100 -6.22 1.65 10.48
C VAL A 100 -6.13 3.14 10.77
N LEU A 101 -6.37 3.99 9.78
CA LEU A 101 -6.09 5.41 9.90
C LEU A 101 -6.97 6.13 10.93
N PRO A 102 -8.28 5.84 11.07
CA PRO A 102 -9.09 6.47 12.13
C PRO A 102 -8.51 6.23 13.53
N VAL A 103 -8.07 5.01 13.83
CA VAL A 103 -7.48 4.66 15.13
C VAL A 103 -6.11 5.32 15.32
N THR A 104 -5.29 5.35 14.26
CA THR A 104 -3.97 5.99 14.27
C THR A 104 -4.09 7.49 14.53
N ILE A 105 -4.99 8.18 13.82
CA ILE A 105 -5.20 9.62 13.96
C ILE A 105 -5.76 9.95 15.35
N ALA A 106 -6.80 9.23 15.81
CA ALA A 106 -7.34 9.45 17.14
C ALA A 106 -6.27 9.29 18.23
N THR A 107 -5.39 8.30 18.08
CA THR A 107 -4.28 8.06 19.01
C THR A 107 -3.24 9.19 18.95
N ALA A 108 -2.87 9.64 17.76
CA ALA A 108 -1.92 10.74 17.56
C ALA A 108 -2.46 12.05 18.16
N VAL A 109 -3.71 12.39 17.88
CA VAL A 109 -4.37 13.57 18.45
C VAL A 109 -4.38 13.52 19.96
N LYS A 110 -4.77 12.37 20.56
CA LYS A 110 -4.82 12.20 22.01
C LYS A 110 -3.46 12.29 22.68
N LYS A 111 -2.43 11.67 22.07
CA LYS A 111 -1.09 11.60 22.69
C LYS A 111 -0.24 12.82 22.44
N LEU A 112 -0.36 13.46 21.28
CA LEU A 112 0.51 14.56 20.86
C LEU A 112 -0.18 15.92 20.89
N GLY A 113 -1.50 15.97 21.13
CA GLY A 113 -2.26 17.22 21.22
C GLY A 113 -2.36 17.97 19.89
N ILE A 114 -2.26 17.26 18.77
CA ILE A 114 -2.27 17.83 17.41
C ILE A 114 -3.62 18.49 17.14
N LYS A 115 -3.59 19.73 16.64
CA LYS A 115 -4.79 20.51 16.29
C LYS A 115 -4.79 20.95 14.82
N LYS A 116 -3.61 21.08 14.23
CA LYS A 116 -3.40 21.57 12.85
C LYS A 116 -2.38 20.69 12.16
N VAL A 117 -2.71 20.18 11.00
CA VAL A 117 -1.80 19.32 10.23
C VAL A 117 -1.69 19.79 8.79
N ALA A 118 -0.54 19.53 8.19
CA ALA A 118 -0.36 19.50 6.76
C ALA A 118 -0.37 18.04 6.29
N VAL A 119 -0.79 17.82 5.06
CA VAL A 119 -0.68 16.52 4.38
C VAL A 119 0.24 16.67 3.18
N LEU A 120 1.17 15.72 3.03
CA LEU A 120 2.09 15.65 1.89
C LEU A 120 2.06 14.23 1.33
N TYR A 121 1.49 14.03 0.14
CA TYR A 121 1.29 12.68 -0.43
C TYR A 121 1.72 12.56 -1.88
N GLY A 122 2.04 11.33 -2.31
CA GLY A 122 2.32 11.03 -3.72
C GLY A 122 1.03 11.01 -4.54
N ASN A 123 0.95 11.85 -5.58
CA ASN A 123 -0.26 12.02 -6.38
C ASN A 123 -0.37 11.05 -7.56
N ASP A 124 0.64 10.24 -7.81
CA ASP A 124 0.74 9.27 -8.89
C ASP A 124 0.68 7.79 -8.42
N ASP A 125 0.35 7.58 -7.14
CA ASP A 125 0.34 6.25 -6.53
C ASP A 125 -1.00 5.97 -5.82
N VAL A 126 -1.54 4.76 -6.01
CA VAL A 126 -2.85 4.34 -5.48
C VAL A 126 -2.83 4.26 -3.95
N PHE A 127 -1.75 3.73 -3.35
CA PHE A 127 -1.62 3.64 -1.89
C PHE A 127 -1.58 5.03 -1.25
N THR A 128 -0.71 5.91 -1.74
CA THR A 128 -0.54 7.25 -1.16
C THR A 128 -1.79 8.11 -1.31
N LYS A 129 -2.51 7.97 -2.43
CA LYS A 129 -3.78 8.65 -2.64
C LYS A 129 -4.89 8.11 -1.74
N SER A 130 -5.00 6.79 -1.62
CA SER A 130 -5.93 6.16 -0.68
C SER A 130 -5.63 6.59 0.76
N GLY A 131 -4.34 6.65 1.13
CA GLY A 131 -3.88 7.17 2.41
C GLY A 131 -4.33 8.61 2.64
N TYR A 132 -4.15 9.50 1.67
CA TYR A 132 -4.63 10.88 1.74
C TYR A 132 -6.14 10.95 1.98
N ASP A 133 -6.93 10.22 1.19
CA ASP A 133 -8.39 10.26 1.29
C ASP A 133 -8.89 9.77 2.67
N ASN A 134 -8.28 8.73 3.21
CA ASN A 134 -8.62 8.19 4.52
C ASN A 134 -8.08 9.05 5.66
N PHE A 135 -6.88 9.64 5.54
CA PHE A 135 -6.38 10.64 6.49
C PHE A 135 -7.32 11.84 6.59
N LYS A 136 -7.75 12.38 5.47
CA LYS A 136 -8.67 13.52 5.44
C LYS A 136 -9.94 13.22 6.22
N LYS A 137 -10.59 12.08 5.95
CA LYS A 137 -11.79 11.65 6.67
C LYS A 137 -11.54 11.49 8.18
N ALA A 138 -10.42 10.87 8.55
CA ALA A 138 -10.07 10.65 9.95
C ALA A 138 -9.76 11.96 10.69
N LEU A 139 -9.10 12.93 10.05
CA LEU A 139 -8.82 14.25 10.61
C LEU A 139 -10.11 15.05 10.80
N GLU A 140 -11.01 15.05 9.82
CA GLU A 140 -12.33 15.68 9.90
C GLU A 140 -13.13 15.14 11.09
N ALA A 141 -13.16 13.80 11.27
CA ALA A 141 -13.83 13.15 12.40
C ALA A 141 -13.26 13.56 13.77
N GLN A 142 -11.96 13.84 13.84
CA GLN A 142 -11.27 14.32 15.06
C GLN A 142 -11.27 15.86 15.19
N LYS A 143 -11.90 16.58 14.26
CA LYS A 143 -11.92 18.05 14.20
C LYS A 143 -10.51 18.67 14.15
N VAL A 144 -9.57 18.00 13.52
CA VAL A 144 -8.22 18.49 13.27
C VAL A 144 -8.21 19.27 11.95
N ALA A 145 -7.71 20.50 12.00
CA ALA A 145 -7.66 21.35 10.81
C ALA A 145 -6.53 20.91 9.87
N VAL A 146 -6.85 20.71 8.59
CA VAL A 146 -5.83 20.55 7.53
C VAL A 146 -5.47 21.96 7.04
N THR A 147 -4.23 22.40 7.30
CA THR A 147 -3.76 23.74 6.98
C THR A 147 -3.29 23.88 5.54
N THR A 148 -2.68 22.84 5.00
CA THR A 148 -2.30 22.75 3.57
C THR A 148 -2.21 21.30 3.15
N THR A 149 -2.36 21.06 1.85
CA THR A 149 -2.17 19.75 1.22
C THR A 149 -1.20 19.93 0.06
N GLU A 150 -0.06 19.26 0.18
CA GLU A 150 1.01 19.31 -0.81
C GLU A 150 1.17 17.93 -1.45
N THR A 151 1.75 17.87 -2.63
CA THR A 151 1.96 16.63 -3.37
C THR A 151 3.39 16.47 -3.85
N PHE A 152 3.75 15.22 -4.12
CA PHE A 152 4.99 14.84 -4.79
C PHE A 152 4.72 13.72 -5.80
N ALA A 153 5.66 13.46 -6.69
CA ALA A 153 5.66 12.30 -7.57
C ALA A 153 6.67 11.25 -7.07
N LYS A 154 6.42 10.00 -7.42
CA LYS A 154 7.35 8.89 -7.10
C LYS A 154 8.74 9.18 -7.72
N GLY A 155 9.75 9.14 -6.88
CA GLY A 155 11.14 9.40 -7.27
C GLY A 155 11.58 10.86 -7.09
N ASP A 156 10.71 11.75 -6.62
CA ASP A 156 11.12 13.10 -6.25
C ASP A 156 12.16 13.06 -5.13
N VAL A 157 13.12 13.97 -5.21
CA VAL A 157 14.27 14.04 -4.26
C VAL A 157 14.38 15.40 -3.55
N ASP A 158 13.71 16.42 -4.02
CA ASP A 158 13.68 17.77 -3.42
C ASP A 158 12.25 18.15 -3.05
N PHE A 159 12.03 18.42 -1.76
CA PHE A 159 10.73 18.73 -1.17
C PHE A 159 10.71 20.11 -0.51
N LYS A 160 11.71 20.97 -0.78
CA LYS A 160 11.85 22.28 -0.14
C LYS A 160 10.67 23.20 -0.37
N ALA A 161 10.09 23.18 -1.59
CA ALA A 161 8.93 24.00 -1.91
C ALA A 161 7.72 23.61 -1.06
N GLN A 162 7.40 22.31 -1.03
CA GLN A 162 6.30 21.76 -0.23
C GLN A 162 6.52 21.99 1.27
N LEU A 163 7.73 21.74 1.77
CA LEU A 163 8.07 21.97 3.18
C LEU A 163 8.02 23.44 3.58
N THR A 164 8.37 24.35 2.67
CA THR A 164 8.22 25.80 2.88
C THR A 164 6.75 26.19 2.98
N ALA A 165 5.91 25.68 2.10
CA ALA A 165 4.46 25.90 2.16
C ALA A 165 3.85 25.37 3.48
N ILE A 166 4.23 24.14 3.86
CA ILE A 166 3.82 23.50 5.12
C ILE A 166 4.21 24.34 6.33
N LYS A 167 5.46 24.80 6.38
CA LYS A 167 5.97 25.65 7.46
C LYS A 167 5.19 26.96 7.55
N SER A 168 4.93 27.60 6.41
CA SER A 168 4.18 28.86 6.32
C SER A 168 2.70 28.69 6.74
N ALA A 169 2.14 27.50 6.55
CA ALA A 169 0.77 27.18 6.96
C ALA A 169 0.61 26.92 8.47
N GLY A 170 1.69 26.89 9.24
CA GLY A 170 1.67 26.78 10.70
C GLY A 170 1.08 25.47 11.22
N ALA A 171 1.39 24.36 10.58
CA ALA A 171 0.98 23.03 11.01
C ALA A 171 1.77 22.55 12.24
N ASP A 172 1.09 21.84 13.16
CA ASP A 172 1.70 21.22 14.33
C ASP A 172 2.40 19.88 13.95
N GLY A 173 1.99 19.29 12.82
CA GLY A 173 2.52 18.05 12.31
C GLY A 173 2.24 17.88 10.81
N VAL A 174 2.96 16.94 10.22
CA VAL A 174 2.79 16.57 8.81
C VAL A 174 2.45 15.10 8.71
N PHE A 175 1.37 14.76 8.03
CA PHE A 175 1.06 13.37 7.67
C PHE A 175 1.57 13.08 6.26
N VAL A 176 2.38 12.03 6.15
CA VAL A 176 3.03 11.64 4.90
C VAL A 176 2.67 10.19 4.58
N PRO A 177 1.55 9.92 3.88
CA PRO A 177 1.35 8.63 3.26
C PRO A 177 2.35 8.50 2.11
N GLY A 178 3.36 7.65 2.28
CA GLY A 178 4.46 7.55 1.32
C GLY A 178 5.33 6.32 1.57
N TYR A 179 6.16 6.00 0.60
CA TYR A 179 7.13 4.95 0.72
C TYR A 179 8.43 5.48 1.37
N TYR A 180 9.28 4.55 1.77
CA TYR A 180 10.49 4.85 2.55
C TYR A 180 11.47 5.81 1.86
N ALA A 181 11.57 5.77 0.54
CA ALA A 181 12.53 6.59 -0.21
C ALA A 181 12.20 8.09 -0.08
N GLU A 182 10.99 8.48 -0.47
CA GLU A 182 10.52 9.86 -0.39
C GLU A 182 10.34 10.29 1.07
N ALA A 183 9.75 9.45 1.93
CA ALA A 183 9.51 9.75 3.33
C ALA A 183 10.82 10.04 4.09
N ALA A 184 11.88 9.29 3.83
CA ALA A 184 13.20 9.53 4.44
C ALA A 184 13.79 10.89 4.02
N LEU A 185 13.67 11.27 2.74
CA LEU A 185 14.13 12.55 2.23
C LEU A 185 13.30 13.71 2.76
N ILE A 186 11.97 13.55 2.83
CA ILE A 186 11.05 14.54 3.43
C ILE A 186 11.45 14.77 4.89
N CYS A 187 11.59 13.71 5.69
CA CYS A 187 12.00 13.82 7.10
C CYS A 187 13.37 14.48 7.26
N LYS A 188 14.33 14.19 6.38
CA LYS A 188 15.66 14.79 6.40
C LYS A 188 15.62 16.29 6.06
N GLN A 189 14.82 16.69 5.07
CA GLN A 189 14.74 18.08 4.61
C GLN A 189 13.86 18.95 5.51
N ALA A 190 12.94 18.36 6.29
CA ALA A 190 12.08 19.05 7.24
C ALA A 190 12.80 19.50 8.52
N ARG A 191 14.03 19.05 8.77
CA ARG A 191 14.88 19.44 9.91
C ARG A 191 15.71 20.66 9.59
#